data_0f2eb9ef88dd3fc57d72144f52f32b63
#
_entry.id   0f2eb9ef88dd3fc57d72144f52f32b63
#
_cell.length_a   1.000
_cell.length_b   1.000
_cell.length_c   1.000
_cell.angle_alpha   90.00
_cell.angle_beta   90.00
_cell.angle_gamma   90.00
#
_symmetry.space_group_name_H-M   'P 1'
#
loop_
_entity.id
_entity.type
_entity.pdbx_description
1 polymer ?
#
loop_
_entity_poly.entity_id
_entity_poly.type
_entity_poly.pdbx_seq_one_letter_code
_entity_poly.pdbx_strand_id
1 'polypeptide(L)'
;MSTIENAKIKKVDLSMADHGVLTLEMVLEGKGWGVIFGGRVIGKGYLGAKEFKGYEKGTEEIMRIMDVIGVDHFNDMKGKYVRVEVGSWGDRIHKIGNIIEDKWFDYKEFYRNE
;
A
#
# COMPACT_ATOMS: atom_id res chain seq x y z
N MET A 1 17.40 -14.73 2.17
CA MET A 1 16.66 -14.96 3.42
C MET A 1 15.88 -13.71 3.79
N SER A 2 14.62 -13.86 4.15
CA SER A 2 13.80 -12.72 4.53
C SER A 2 13.68 -12.61 6.06
N THR A 3 13.40 -11.41 6.53
CA THR A 3 13.15 -11.14 7.94
C THR A 3 11.88 -10.33 8.06
N ILE A 4 11.22 -10.44 9.23
CA ILE A 4 10.05 -9.64 9.53
C ILE A 4 10.51 -8.46 10.39
N GLU A 5 10.20 -7.26 9.97
CA GLU A 5 10.57 -6.04 10.70
C GLU A 5 9.36 -5.15 10.89
N ASN A 6 9.42 -4.31 11.89
CA ASN A 6 8.40 -3.30 12.14
C ASN A 6 8.71 -2.05 11.33
N ALA A 7 7.69 -1.42 10.80
CA ALA A 7 7.81 -0.17 10.07
C ALA A 7 6.68 0.77 10.46
N LYS A 8 6.98 2.06 10.46
CA LYS A 8 5.98 3.09 10.70
C LYS A 8 5.45 3.59 9.36
N ILE A 9 4.15 3.75 9.24
CA ILE A 9 3.54 4.38 8.08
C ILE A 9 3.73 5.89 8.23
N LYS A 10 4.68 6.41 7.50
CA LYS A 10 5.02 7.84 7.59
C LYS A 10 4.08 8.70 6.78
N LYS A 11 3.59 8.18 5.66
CA LYS A 11 2.72 8.92 4.76
C LYS A 11 1.86 7.95 3.97
N VAL A 12 0.62 8.34 3.70
CA VAL A 12 -0.25 7.67 2.72
C VAL A 12 -0.62 8.71 1.67
N ASP A 13 -0.60 8.31 0.40
CA ASP A 13 -0.83 9.22 -0.71
C ASP A 13 -1.73 8.55 -1.75
N LEU A 14 -2.92 9.11 -1.93
CA LEU A 14 -3.84 8.71 -2.98
C LEU A 14 -3.85 9.84 -4.01
N SER A 15 -3.33 9.57 -5.19
CA SER A 15 -2.98 10.64 -6.13
C SER A 15 -3.26 10.27 -7.57
N MET A 16 -3.62 11.27 -8.37
CA MET A 16 -3.74 11.18 -9.82
C MET A 16 -2.61 11.99 -10.52
N ALA A 17 -1.55 12.29 -9.81
CA ALA A 17 -0.48 13.15 -10.31
C ALA A 17 0.36 12.50 -11.41
N ASP A 18 0.40 11.17 -11.48
CA ASP A 18 1.23 10.46 -12.45
C ASP A 18 0.43 10.13 -13.70
N HIS A 19 0.46 11.05 -14.69
CA HIS A 19 -0.16 10.86 -16.01
C HIS A 19 -1.66 10.50 -15.97
N GLY A 20 -2.38 10.99 -14.97
CA GLY A 20 -3.81 10.81 -14.87
C GLY A 20 -4.26 9.43 -14.39
N VAL A 21 -3.35 8.63 -13.87
CA VAL A 21 -3.74 7.38 -13.23
C VAL A 21 -3.85 7.58 -11.72
N LEU A 22 -4.80 6.87 -11.12
CA LEU A 22 -4.96 6.90 -9.66
C LEU A 22 -4.09 5.83 -9.04
N THR A 23 -3.27 6.20 -8.10
CA THR A 23 -2.41 5.27 -7.37
C THR A 23 -2.49 5.52 -5.88
N LEU A 24 -2.30 4.45 -5.11
CA LEU A 24 -2.14 4.53 -3.66
C LEU A 24 -0.69 4.14 -3.34
N GLU A 25 0.02 5.04 -2.69
CA GLU A 25 1.38 4.79 -2.24
C GLU A 25 1.49 5.07 -0.75
N MET A 26 2.30 4.27 -0.07
CA MET A 26 2.55 4.42 1.36
C MET A 26 4.05 4.50 1.57
N VAL A 27 4.48 5.49 2.34
CA VAL A 27 5.90 5.58 2.74
C VAL A 27 6.04 4.85 4.06
N LEU A 28 6.84 3.80 4.06
CA LEU A 28 7.13 2.98 5.24
C LEU A 28 8.56 3.25 5.69
N GLU A 29 8.73 3.45 6.99
CA GLU A 29 10.02 3.76 7.57
C GLU A 29 10.34 2.77 8.68
N GLY A 30 11.44 2.06 8.52
CA GLY A 30 11.97 1.17 9.54
C GLY A 30 13.23 1.76 10.16
N LYS A 31 13.95 0.94 10.88
CA LYS A 31 15.20 1.37 11.52
C LYS A 31 16.32 1.46 10.50
N GLY A 32 16.65 2.68 10.08
CA GLY A 32 17.72 2.92 9.12
C GLY A 32 17.35 2.69 7.66
N TRP A 33 16.05 2.57 7.35
CA TRP A 33 15.60 2.38 5.97
C TRP A 33 14.21 2.96 5.76
N GLY A 34 13.90 3.25 4.51
CA GLY A 34 12.57 3.70 4.11
C GLY A 34 12.26 3.20 2.71
N VAL A 35 11.00 2.88 2.45
CA VAL A 35 10.54 2.39 1.14
C VAL A 35 9.15 2.93 0.84
N ILE A 36 8.79 2.87 -0.45
CA ILE A 36 7.43 3.13 -0.89
C ILE A 36 6.76 1.78 -1.15
N PHE A 37 5.58 1.59 -0.56
CA PHE A 37 4.76 0.40 -0.74
C PHE A 37 3.54 0.79 -1.58
N GLY A 38 3.19 -0.03 -2.58
CA GLY A 38 2.05 0.20 -3.45
C GLY A 38 2.47 0.82 -4.77
N GLY A 39 1.60 1.68 -5.33
CA GLY A 39 1.87 2.36 -6.59
C GLY A 39 1.21 1.73 -7.80
N ARG A 40 0.43 0.67 -7.62
CA ARG A 40 -0.32 0.09 -8.73
C ARG A 40 -1.46 1.01 -9.15
N VAL A 41 -1.75 1.05 -10.44
CA VAL A 41 -2.86 1.82 -10.98
C VAL A 41 -4.18 1.22 -10.51
N ILE A 42 -5.00 2.02 -9.83
CA ILE A 42 -6.30 1.59 -9.31
C ILE A 42 -7.45 2.38 -9.93
N GLY A 43 -7.16 3.20 -10.90
CA GLY A 43 -8.15 3.94 -11.66
C GLY A 43 -7.49 4.76 -12.74
N LYS A 44 -8.29 5.28 -13.66
CA LYS A 44 -7.85 6.12 -14.78
C LYS A 44 -8.72 7.35 -14.89
N GLY A 45 -8.09 8.44 -15.26
CA GLY A 45 -8.72 9.72 -15.52
C GLY A 45 -7.67 10.80 -15.31
N TYR A 46 -8.05 12.04 -15.51
CA TYR A 46 -7.23 13.20 -15.17
C TYR A 46 -8.18 14.36 -14.85
N LEU A 47 -7.67 15.35 -14.15
CA LEU A 47 -8.51 16.49 -13.79
C LEU A 47 -9.10 17.12 -15.04
N GLY A 48 -10.43 17.21 -15.10
CA GLY A 48 -11.13 17.74 -16.27
C GLY A 48 -11.44 16.72 -17.34
N ALA A 49 -11.09 15.43 -17.14
CA ALA A 49 -11.45 14.37 -18.08
C ALA A 49 -12.96 14.23 -18.18
N LYS A 50 -13.47 13.79 -19.34
CA LYS A 50 -14.89 13.50 -19.52
C LYS A 50 -15.28 12.17 -18.91
N GLU A 51 -14.33 11.24 -18.85
CA GLU A 51 -14.59 9.89 -18.35
C GLU A 51 -13.58 9.53 -17.29
N PHE A 52 -14.07 8.83 -16.27
CA PHE A 52 -13.26 8.28 -15.21
C PHE A 52 -13.58 6.80 -15.08
N LYS A 53 -12.56 6.00 -14.84
CA LYS A 53 -12.73 4.57 -14.66
C LYS A 53 -12.04 4.10 -13.38
N GLY A 54 -12.83 3.64 -12.42
CA GLY A 54 -12.32 3.01 -11.22
C GLY A 54 -12.16 1.51 -11.45
N TYR A 55 -11.15 0.92 -10.84
CA TYR A 55 -10.91 -0.51 -10.90
C TYR A 55 -11.41 -1.15 -9.61
N GLU A 56 -12.23 -2.18 -9.76
CA GLU A 56 -12.81 -2.89 -8.62
C GLU A 56 -11.72 -3.43 -7.68
N LYS A 57 -10.67 -4.01 -8.24
CA LYS A 57 -9.54 -4.51 -7.46
C LYS A 57 -8.82 -3.39 -6.69
N GLY A 58 -8.77 -2.19 -7.25
CA GLY A 58 -8.16 -1.06 -6.57
C GLY A 58 -8.92 -0.65 -5.31
N THR A 59 -10.23 -0.64 -5.37
CA THR A 59 -11.06 -0.37 -4.20
C THR A 59 -10.88 -1.45 -3.15
N GLU A 60 -10.85 -2.71 -3.58
CA GLU A 60 -10.63 -3.83 -2.68
C GLU A 60 -9.26 -3.77 -2.01
N GLU A 61 -8.24 -3.36 -2.76
CA GLU A 61 -6.89 -3.16 -2.20
C GLU A 61 -6.91 -2.20 -1.03
N ILE A 62 -7.57 -1.05 -1.19
CA ILE A 62 -7.65 -0.04 -0.13
C ILE A 62 -8.34 -0.62 1.10
N MET A 63 -9.46 -1.30 0.91
CA MET A 63 -10.21 -1.90 2.00
C MET A 63 -9.40 -2.97 2.73
N ARG A 64 -8.69 -3.81 2.00
CA ARG A 64 -7.87 -4.87 2.62
C ARG A 64 -6.69 -4.32 3.40
N ILE A 65 -6.06 -3.27 2.88
CA ILE A 65 -4.95 -2.61 3.58
C ILE A 65 -5.45 -2.01 4.89
N MET A 66 -6.59 -1.32 4.86
CA MET A 66 -7.18 -0.74 6.07
C MET A 66 -7.55 -1.83 7.09
N ASP A 67 -8.07 -2.95 6.62
CA ASP A 67 -8.40 -4.08 7.48
C ASP A 67 -7.15 -4.66 8.15
N VAL A 68 -6.08 -4.84 7.39
CA VAL A 68 -4.82 -5.37 7.93
C VAL A 68 -4.24 -4.43 8.99
N ILE A 69 -4.26 -3.13 8.73
CA ILE A 69 -3.76 -2.15 9.69
C ILE A 69 -4.67 -2.02 10.90
N GLY A 70 -5.97 -2.24 10.71
CA GLY A 70 -6.96 -2.19 11.78
C GLY A 70 -7.55 -0.81 11.98
N VAL A 71 -7.76 -0.06 10.89
CA VAL A 71 -8.38 1.26 10.94
C VAL A 71 -9.61 1.30 10.04
N ASP A 72 -10.60 2.08 10.43
CA ASP A 72 -11.80 2.29 9.63
C ASP A 72 -11.84 3.67 8.96
N HIS A 73 -10.81 4.47 9.15
CA HIS A 73 -10.63 5.74 8.46
C HIS A 73 -9.27 5.74 7.76
N PHE A 74 -9.26 6.05 6.47
CA PHE A 74 -8.03 6.08 5.67
C PHE A 74 -6.95 6.96 6.30
N ASN A 75 -7.33 8.14 6.78
CA ASN A 75 -6.37 9.08 7.34
C ASN A 75 -5.70 8.58 8.63
N ASP A 76 -6.31 7.61 9.29
CA ASP A 76 -5.77 7.04 10.53
C ASP A 76 -4.62 6.07 10.28
N MET A 77 -4.37 5.71 9.03
CA MET A 77 -3.23 4.85 8.71
C MET A 77 -1.89 5.53 8.98
N LYS A 78 -1.81 6.83 8.76
CA LYS A 78 -0.58 7.59 9.00
C LYS A 78 -0.21 7.53 10.48
N GLY A 79 1.04 7.18 10.75
CA GLY A 79 1.55 7.07 12.11
C GLY A 79 1.39 5.70 12.72
N LYS A 80 0.66 4.80 12.09
CA LYS A 80 0.52 3.42 12.58
C LYS A 80 1.75 2.61 12.23
N TYR A 81 1.95 1.54 12.98
CA TYR A 81 3.02 0.59 12.70
C TYR A 81 2.47 -0.65 12.05
N VAL A 82 3.27 -1.22 11.16
CA VAL A 82 2.96 -2.48 10.49
C VAL A 82 4.19 -3.38 10.57
N ARG A 83 4.00 -4.66 10.30
CA ARG A 83 5.12 -5.56 10.06
C ARG A 83 5.33 -5.65 8.55
N VAL A 84 6.57 -5.80 8.14
CA VAL A 84 6.92 -5.98 6.74
C VAL A 84 7.85 -7.15 6.61
N GLU A 85 7.79 -7.83 5.46
CA GLU A 85 8.74 -8.88 5.12
C GLU A 85 9.82 -8.25 4.25
N VAL A 86 11.04 -8.21 4.77
CA VAL A 86 12.18 -7.59 4.10
C VAL A 86 13.08 -8.70 3.56
N GLY A 87 13.29 -8.71 2.26
CA GLY A 87 14.22 -9.62 1.61
C GLY A 87 15.62 -9.04 1.50
N SER A 88 16.30 -9.36 0.43
CA SER A 88 17.62 -8.82 0.15
C SER A 88 17.56 -7.33 -0.19
N TRP A 89 18.68 -6.63 -0.04
CA TRP A 89 18.80 -5.24 -0.44
C TRP A 89 18.38 -5.06 -1.90
N GLY A 90 17.52 -4.07 -2.14
CA GLY A 90 17.00 -3.79 -3.45
C GLY A 90 15.69 -4.50 -3.79
N ASP A 91 15.29 -5.49 -3.01
CA ASP A 91 14.02 -6.16 -3.21
C ASP A 91 12.87 -5.24 -2.79
N ARG A 92 11.80 -5.27 -3.55
CA ARG A 92 10.60 -4.54 -3.19
C ARG A 92 9.88 -5.20 -2.03
N ILE A 93 9.35 -4.38 -1.12
CA ILE A 93 8.43 -4.87 -0.11
C ILE A 93 7.06 -4.95 -0.77
N HIS A 94 6.46 -6.13 -0.77
CA HIS A 94 5.13 -6.33 -1.35
C HIS A 94 4.14 -6.93 -0.35
N LYS A 95 4.53 -7.01 0.92
CA LYS A 95 3.70 -7.65 1.94
C LYS A 95 3.78 -6.85 3.23
N ILE A 96 2.62 -6.44 3.73
CA ILE A 96 2.52 -5.76 5.03
C ILE A 96 1.58 -6.55 5.92
N GLY A 97 1.82 -6.50 7.21
CA GLY A 97 1.04 -7.22 8.19
C GLY A 97 0.63 -6.37 9.37
N ASN A 98 -0.40 -6.82 10.06
CA ASN A 98 -0.84 -6.21 11.30
C ASN A 98 0.30 -6.32 12.32
N ILE A 99 0.43 -5.32 13.19
CA ILE A 99 1.53 -5.27 14.15
C ILE A 99 1.42 -6.36 15.23
N ILE A 100 0.22 -6.88 15.47
CA ILE A 100 -0.04 -7.88 16.51
C ILE A 100 -0.64 -9.15 15.94
N GLU A 101 -1.71 -9.03 15.16
CA GLU A 101 -2.46 -10.16 14.63
C GLU A 101 -1.79 -10.76 13.41
N ASP A 102 -2.04 -12.04 13.15
CA ASP A 102 -1.55 -12.70 11.95
C ASP A 102 -2.48 -12.41 10.77
N LYS A 103 -2.44 -11.15 10.34
CA LYS A 103 -3.19 -10.64 9.18
C LYS A 103 -2.21 -9.97 8.26
N TRP A 104 -2.23 -10.33 6.99
CA TRP A 104 -1.27 -9.84 5.99
C TRP A 104 -1.97 -9.45 4.71
N PHE A 105 -1.46 -8.42 4.07
CA PHE A 105 -1.80 -8.10 2.68
C PHE A 105 -0.57 -8.34 1.83
N ASP A 106 -0.66 -9.30 0.92
CA ASP A 106 0.40 -9.60 -0.02
C ASP A 106 0.01 -8.99 -1.38
N TYR A 107 0.65 -7.89 -1.70
CA TYR A 107 0.37 -7.10 -2.89
C TYR A 107 0.54 -7.92 -4.17
N LYS A 108 1.62 -8.69 -4.24
CA LYS A 108 1.94 -9.54 -5.39
C LYS A 108 0.92 -10.66 -5.56
N GLU A 109 0.55 -11.30 -4.48
CA GLU A 109 -0.44 -12.37 -4.50
C GLU A 109 -1.82 -11.84 -4.88
N PHE A 110 -2.20 -10.69 -4.34
CA PHE A 110 -3.50 -10.08 -4.60
C PHE A 110 -3.70 -9.77 -6.09
N TYR A 111 -2.64 -9.34 -6.77
CA TYR A 111 -2.70 -8.99 -8.18
C TYR A 111 -2.18 -10.08 -9.13
N ARG A 112 -1.95 -11.27 -8.63
CA ARG A 112 -1.33 -12.36 -9.41
C ARG A 112 -2.02 -12.64 -10.76
N ASN A 113 -3.34 -12.58 -10.80
CA ASN A 113 -4.11 -12.95 -11.97
C ASN A 113 -4.68 -11.75 -12.74
N GLU A 114 -4.06 -10.59 -12.56
CA GLU A 114 -4.44 -9.37 -13.28
C GLU A 114 -3.80 -9.27 -14.64
#